data_72fe1c82bdfb01ad5da22f7fade82acd
#
_entry.id   72fe1c82bdfb01ad5da22f7fade82acd
#
_cell.length_a   1.000
_cell.length_b   1.000
_cell.length_c   1.000
_cell.angle_alpha   90.00
_cell.angle_beta   90.00
_cell.angle_gamma   90.00
#
_symmetry.space_group_name_H-M   'P 1'
#
loop_
_entity.id
_entity.type
_entity.pdbx_description
1 polymer ?
#
loop_
_entity_poly.entity_id
_entity_poly.type
_entity_poly.pdbx_seq_one_letter_code
_entity_poly.pdbx_strand_id
1 'polypeptide(L)'
;MKIAFAGKGGSGKTTLSSLFVQYLAARGLPVVAIDADINQHLAEALGAGEPQPMGAHLPAIKEYLRGTNPRISSASAMVKTTPPGRGSRLLRPGGADPVHALGATTPCGALLLATGPFEDGDLGVACYHAKTGAVELYLNHLVDGPGEYVVVDCTAGADSFASGLFTRFDLTILVAEPTRKGVSVYKQWQAYSAGFDVLLALVGNKVQSPQDLAFLRAQAGLEPLAWIGHEPAVRALEQGRPFSIDDLSPHGAAALAAIQSQLDATPRDWTRYTSLAAEFHRRNARSWASDRAGEDLTAQIDPDFTLGPDVVAAAV
;
A
#
# COMPACT_ATOMS: atom_id res chain seq x y z
N MET A 1 -9.65 2.56 5.18
CA MET A 1 -9.64 2.29 3.72
C MET A 1 -8.19 2.21 3.26
N LYS A 2 -7.83 1.18 2.49
CA LYS A 2 -6.47 0.94 2.00
C LYS A 2 -6.39 1.21 0.50
N ILE A 3 -5.48 2.08 0.09
CA ILE A 3 -5.26 2.45 -1.30
C ILE A 3 -3.79 2.29 -1.68
N ALA A 4 -3.54 1.72 -2.85
CA ALA A 4 -2.20 1.61 -3.42
C ALA A 4 -2.03 2.52 -4.64
N PHE A 5 -0.83 3.09 -4.79
CA PHE A 5 -0.41 3.78 -6.00
C PHE A 5 0.67 2.94 -6.69
N ALA A 6 0.36 2.46 -7.88
CA ALA A 6 1.22 1.62 -8.69
C ALA A 6 1.38 2.22 -10.09
N GLY A 7 2.34 1.74 -10.86
CA GLY A 7 2.59 2.22 -12.22
C GLY A 7 4.05 2.07 -12.62
N LYS A 8 4.37 2.52 -13.81
CA LYS A 8 5.74 2.47 -14.35
C LYS A 8 6.70 3.38 -13.54
N GLY A 9 7.99 3.05 -13.51
CA GLY A 9 9.02 3.94 -12.99
C GLY A 9 8.96 5.31 -13.68
N GLY A 10 8.96 6.39 -12.89
CA GLY A 10 8.85 7.78 -13.36
C GLY A 10 7.43 8.23 -13.75
N SER A 11 6.39 7.40 -13.57
CA SER A 11 5.00 7.80 -13.87
C SER A 11 4.42 8.84 -12.90
N GLY A 12 5.07 9.09 -11.75
CA GLY A 12 4.61 10.03 -10.72
C GLY A 12 3.79 9.37 -9.61
N LYS A 13 3.96 8.07 -9.35
CA LYS A 13 3.31 7.37 -8.24
C LYS A 13 3.55 8.06 -6.90
N THR A 14 4.81 8.26 -6.54
CA THR A 14 5.24 8.90 -5.30
C THR A 14 4.71 10.32 -5.18
N THR A 15 4.75 11.09 -6.26
CA THR A 15 4.18 12.43 -6.31
C THR A 15 2.67 12.38 -6.01
N LEU A 16 1.93 11.49 -6.69
CA LEU A 16 0.48 11.43 -6.52
C LEU A 16 0.08 10.84 -5.16
N SER A 17 0.81 9.83 -4.64
CA SER A 17 0.58 9.28 -3.30
C SER A 17 0.86 10.33 -2.21
N SER A 18 1.95 11.11 -2.32
CA SER A 18 2.27 12.17 -1.37
C SER A 18 1.23 13.29 -1.38
N LEU A 19 0.74 13.71 -2.55
CA LEU A 19 -0.35 14.68 -2.68
C LEU A 19 -1.64 14.15 -2.03
N PHE A 20 -1.95 12.87 -2.25
CA PHE A 20 -3.16 12.28 -1.67
C PHE A 20 -3.07 12.16 -0.15
N VAL A 21 -1.90 11.80 0.40
CA VAL A 21 -1.65 11.82 1.86
C VAL A 21 -1.88 13.22 2.43
N GLN A 22 -1.27 14.25 1.84
CA GLN A 22 -1.41 15.64 2.29
C GLN A 22 -2.86 16.14 2.15
N TYR A 23 -3.54 15.76 1.08
CA TYR A 23 -4.95 16.08 0.83
C TYR A 23 -5.87 15.50 1.92
N LEU A 24 -5.68 14.26 2.33
CA LEU A 24 -6.45 13.62 3.40
C LEU A 24 -6.12 14.23 4.78
N ALA A 25 -4.84 14.39 5.06
CA ALA A 25 -4.37 14.94 6.33
C ALA A 25 -4.84 16.39 6.55
N ALA A 26 -4.85 17.23 5.51
CA ALA A 26 -5.38 18.60 5.57
C ALA A 26 -6.88 18.66 5.93
N ARG A 27 -7.60 17.54 5.79
CA ARG A 27 -9.01 17.38 6.19
C ARG A 27 -9.16 16.81 7.60
N GLY A 28 -8.06 16.67 8.34
CA GLY A 28 -8.06 16.11 9.70
C GLY A 28 -8.32 14.62 9.75
N LEU A 29 -8.14 13.90 8.65
CA LEU A 29 -8.36 12.47 8.59
C LEU A 29 -7.11 11.71 9.05
N PRO A 30 -7.24 10.63 9.83
CA PRO A 30 -6.13 9.75 10.18
C PRO A 30 -5.54 9.07 8.96
N VAL A 31 -4.24 9.27 8.69
CA VAL A 31 -3.54 8.70 7.55
C VAL A 31 -2.27 8.00 7.98
N VAL A 32 -2.11 6.75 7.53
CA VAL A 32 -0.85 6.04 7.51
C VAL A 32 -0.35 6.00 6.06
N ALA A 33 0.78 6.62 5.80
CA ALA A 33 1.50 6.55 4.55
C ALA A 33 2.56 5.45 4.63
N ILE A 34 2.73 4.65 3.58
CA ILE A 34 3.70 3.56 3.54
C ILE A 34 4.53 3.68 2.28
N ASP A 35 5.84 3.87 2.45
CA ASP A 35 6.79 3.74 1.36
C ASP A 35 7.20 2.28 1.20
N ALA A 36 6.64 1.63 0.19
CA ALA A 36 6.93 0.25 -0.18
C ALA A 36 7.87 0.15 -1.41
N ASP A 37 8.42 1.28 -1.88
CA ASP A 37 9.40 1.30 -2.97
C ASP A 37 10.83 1.12 -2.42
N ILE A 38 11.67 0.48 -3.22
CA ILE A 38 13.09 0.31 -2.91
C ILE A 38 13.85 1.64 -2.87
N ASN A 39 13.43 2.60 -3.67
CA ASN A 39 14.12 3.89 -3.80
C ASN A 39 13.74 4.91 -2.73
N GLN A 40 12.67 4.65 -1.96
CA GLN A 40 12.29 5.42 -0.75
C GLN A 40 12.24 6.95 -0.94
N HIS A 41 11.35 7.42 -1.80
CA HIS A 41 11.20 8.86 -2.07
C HIS A 41 10.01 9.51 -1.34
N LEU A 42 9.19 8.73 -0.63
CA LEU A 42 7.95 9.25 -0.04
C LEU A 42 8.24 10.16 1.17
N ALA A 43 9.31 9.89 1.93
CA ALA A 43 9.73 10.73 3.06
C ALA A 43 10.09 12.15 2.57
N GLU A 44 10.93 12.25 1.55
CA GLU A 44 11.29 13.53 0.93
C GLU A 44 10.05 14.26 0.37
N ALA A 45 9.19 13.54 -0.36
CA ALA A 45 7.98 14.11 -0.95
C ALA A 45 6.94 14.60 0.10
N LEU A 46 6.98 14.07 1.32
CA LEU A 46 6.14 14.50 2.44
C LEU A 46 6.84 15.49 3.37
N GLY A 47 8.11 15.83 3.12
CA GLY A 47 8.92 16.67 4.00
C GLY A 47 9.12 16.07 5.39
N ALA A 48 9.08 14.75 5.51
CA ALA A 48 9.22 14.02 6.76
C ALA A 48 10.68 13.65 7.04
N GLY A 49 11.00 13.39 8.30
CA GLY A 49 12.22 12.65 8.66
C GLY A 49 12.16 11.20 8.19
N GLU A 50 13.31 10.56 8.11
CA GLU A 50 13.40 9.14 7.72
C GLU A 50 12.80 8.24 8.81
N PRO A 51 11.80 7.38 8.49
CA PRO A 51 11.30 6.38 9.41
C PRO A 51 12.31 5.24 9.60
N GLN A 52 12.20 4.51 10.71
CA GLN A 52 12.99 3.31 10.89
C GLN A 52 12.54 2.21 9.91
N PRO A 53 13.47 1.51 9.23
CA PRO A 53 13.14 0.49 8.24
C PRO A 53 12.36 -0.68 8.85
N MET A 54 11.12 -0.92 8.42
CA MET A 54 10.30 -2.05 8.89
C MET A 54 10.99 -3.39 8.62
N GLY A 55 11.71 -3.50 7.50
CA GLY A 55 12.45 -4.72 7.15
C GLY A 55 13.53 -5.09 8.17
N ALA A 56 14.23 -4.10 8.73
CA ALA A 56 15.24 -4.31 9.78
C ALA A 56 14.61 -4.72 11.12
N HIS A 57 13.38 -4.30 11.39
CA HIS A 57 12.63 -4.58 12.62
C HIS A 57 11.65 -5.76 12.50
N LEU A 58 11.69 -6.51 11.39
CA LEU A 58 10.74 -7.59 11.11
C LEU A 58 10.63 -8.64 12.22
N PRO A 59 11.71 -9.08 12.92
CA PRO A 59 11.59 -10.01 14.04
C PRO A 59 10.73 -9.46 15.18
N ALA A 60 10.92 -8.20 15.57
CA ALA A 60 10.14 -7.55 16.63
C ALA A 60 8.67 -7.33 16.20
N ILE A 61 8.46 -6.95 14.94
CA ILE A 61 7.11 -6.81 14.34
C ILE A 61 6.37 -8.16 14.43
N LYS A 62 7.01 -9.26 14.03
CA LYS A 62 6.42 -10.61 14.10
C LYS A 62 6.06 -11.01 15.52
N GLU A 63 6.96 -10.79 16.49
CA GLU A 63 6.68 -11.11 17.89
C GLU A 63 5.49 -10.32 18.41
N TYR A 64 5.40 -9.03 18.08
CA TYR A 64 4.28 -8.21 18.48
C TYR A 64 2.97 -8.69 17.84
N LEU A 65 2.95 -8.91 16.51
CA LEU A 65 1.74 -9.28 15.76
C LEU A 65 1.26 -10.70 16.09
N ARG A 66 2.17 -11.62 16.40
CA ARG A 66 1.81 -12.97 16.87
C ARG A 66 0.87 -12.90 18.07
N GLY A 67 1.15 -12.01 19.00
CA GLY A 67 0.38 -11.90 20.24
C GLY A 67 0.30 -13.24 20.98
N THR A 68 -0.91 -13.65 21.31
CA THR A 68 -1.22 -14.94 21.95
C THR A 68 -1.86 -15.95 20.99
N ASN A 69 -1.70 -15.77 19.67
CA ASN A 69 -2.31 -16.66 18.69
C ASN A 69 -1.76 -18.10 18.84
N PRO A 70 -2.59 -19.07 19.24
CA PRO A 70 -2.15 -20.43 19.52
C PRO A 70 -1.77 -21.23 18.27
N ARG A 71 -2.12 -20.74 17.07
CA ARG A 71 -1.80 -21.39 15.80
C ARG A 71 -0.42 -21.02 15.26
N ILE A 72 0.23 -20.03 15.86
CA ILE A 72 1.58 -19.58 15.48
C ILE A 72 2.56 -20.06 16.55
N SER A 73 3.33 -21.11 16.23
CA SER A 73 4.29 -21.77 17.13
C SER A 73 5.32 -20.79 17.67
N SER A 74 5.87 -19.95 16.79
CA SER A 74 6.85 -18.91 17.12
C SER A 74 6.78 -17.73 16.17
N ALA A 75 7.30 -16.58 16.55
CA ALA A 75 7.40 -15.44 15.67
C ALA A 75 8.30 -15.73 14.44
N SER A 76 9.34 -16.56 14.60
CA SER A 76 10.20 -16.95 13.49
C SER A 76 9.47 -17.77 12.42
N ALA A 77 8.41 -18.50 12.78
CA ALA A 77 7.57 -19.26 11.86
C ALA A 77 6.61 -18.35 11.04
N MET A 78 6.40 -17.10 11.44
CA MET A 78 5.60 -16.19 10.65
C MET A 78 6.33 -15.80 9.35
N VAL A 79 5.59 -15.78 8.26
CA VAL A 79 6.04 -15.28 6.95
C VAL A 79 5.22 -14.05 6.53
N LYS A 80 5.64 -13.38 5.47
CA LYS A 80 4.97 -12.15 4.98
C LYS A 80 3.46 -12.29 4.77
N THR A 81 3.01 -13.48 4.42
CA THR A 81 1.61 -13.79 4.14
C THR A 81 0.85 -14.34 5.34
N THR A 82 1.47 -14.50 6.53
CA THR A 82 0.78 -15.01 7.72
C THR A 82 -0.45 -14.14 8.02
N PRO A 83 -1.67 -14.72 7.97
CA PRO A 83 -2.87 -13.98 8.27
C PRO A 83 -3.07 -13.83 9.78
N PRO A 84 -3.80 -12.83 10.25
CA PRO A 84 -4.23 -12.78 11.64
C PRO A 84 -5.24 -13.91 11.94
N GLY A 85 -5.31 -14.26 13.21
CA GLY A 85 -6.26 -15.20 13.78
C GLY A 85 -6.62 -14.79 15.21
N ARG A 86 -7.39 -15.62 15.91
CA ARG A 86 -7.71 -15.39 17.33
C ARG A 86 -6.43 -15.32 18.16
N GLY A 87 -6.29 -14.25 18.94
CA GLY A 87 -5.11 -13.97 19.75
C GLY A 87 -4.00 -13.21 19.04
N SER A 88 -4.06 -13.01 17.72
CA SER A 88 -3.16 -12.09 17.03
C SER A 88 -3.38 -10.65 17.48
N ARG A 89 -2.31 -9.85 17.52
CA ARG A 89 -2.42 -8.40 17.66
C ARG A 89 -2.84 -7.79 16.34
N LEU A 90 -3.86 -6.94 16.38
CA LEU A 90 -4.29 -6.12 15.26
C LEU A 90 -3.86 -4.69 15.51
N LEU A 91 -3.52 -4.01 14.43
CA LEU A 91 -3.11 -2.61 14.41
C LEU A 91 -4.23 -1.75 13.83
N ARG A 92 -4.25 -0.46 14.17
CA ARG A 92 -5.22 0.48 13.64
C ARG A 92 -4.55 1.81 13.32
N PRO A 93 -4.91 2.50 12.21
CA PRO A 93 -4.45 3.84 11.94
C PRO A 93 -4.67 4.76 13.16
N GLY A 94 -3.64 5.50 13.58
CA GLY A 94 -3.69 6.32 14.78
C GLY A 94 -3.44 5.57 16.10
N GLY A 95 -3.24 4.25 16.07
CA GLY A 95 -2.88 3.46 17.26
C GLY A 95 -1.48 3.81 17.78
N ALA A 96 -1.31 3.70 19.10
CA ALA A 96 -0.01 3.83 19.76
C ALA A 96 0.55 2.43 20.06
N ASP A 97 1.36 1.90 19.15
CA ASP A 97 1.93 0.56 19.25
C ASP A 97 3.41 0.55 18.78
N PRO A 98 4.17 -0.51 19.09
CA PRO A 98 5.59 -0.58 18.74
C PRO A 98 5.89 -0.56 17.24
N VAL A 99 4.93 -0.95 16.38
CA VAL A 99 5.13 -0.93 14.92
C VAL A 99 4.98 0.50 14.39
N HIS A 100 3.96 1.23 14.85
CA HIS A 100 3.78 2.63 14.51
C HIS A 100 4.89 3.54 15.11
N ALA A 101 5.49 3.13 16.23
CA ALA A 101 6.65 3.84 16.80
C ALA A 101 7.91 3.81 15.91
N LEU A 102 7.97 2.94 14.89
CA LEU A 102 9.02 2.95 13.88
C LEU A 102 8.85 4.08 12.86
N GLY A 103 7.65 4.65 12.77
CA GLY A 103 7.30 5.66 11.79
C GLY A 103 7.81 7.06 12.14
N ALA A 104 7.77 7.92 11.15
CA ALA A 104 8.00 9.35 11.28
C ALA A 104 6.67 10.11 11.14
N THR A 105 6.44 11.11 11.99
CA THR A 105 5.31 12.02 11.80
C THR A 105 5.65 13.05 10.74
N THR A 106 4.81 13.15 9.72
CA THR A 106 4.98 14.12 8.65
C THR A 106 4.53 15.52 9.09
N PRO A 107 4.97 16.61 8.43
CA PRO A 107 4.50 17.96 8.73
C PRO A 107 2.97 18.14 8.61
N CYS A 108 2.32 17.37 7.75
CA CYS A 108 0.86 17.37 7.63
C CYS A 108 0.13 16.52 8.68
N GLY A 109 0.85 15.84 9.58
CA GLY A 109 0.28 15.04 10.66
C GLY A 109 0.00 13.56 10.31
N ALA A 110 0.32 13.10 9.10
CA ALA A 110 0.26 11.69 8.75
C ALA A 110 1.42 10.91 9.39
N LEU A 111 1.20 9.62 9.69
CA LEU A 111 2.26 8.71 10.07
C LEU A 111 2.90 8.10 8.80
N LEU A 112 4.21 8.24 8.64
CA LEU A 112 4.95 7.60 7.55
C LEU A 112 5.69 6.36 8.07
N LEU A 113 5.46 5.22 7.43
CA LEU A 113 6.22 3.98 7.58
C LEU A 113 6.99 3.69 6.28
N ALA A 114 8.10 2.97 6.37
CA ALA A 114 8.87 2.58 5.19
C ALA A 114 9.40 1.16 5.29
N THR A 115 9.43 0.46 4.15
CA THR A 115 9.99 -0.90 4.08
C THR A 115 11.50 -0.91 4.39
N GLY A 116 12.21 0.13 4.03
CA GLY A 116 13.66 0.31 4.15
C GLY A 116 14.41 0.14 2.82
N PRO A 117 15.51 0.85 2.62
CA PRO A 117 16.35 0.73 1.44
C PRO A 117 17.12 -0.60 1.44
N PHE A 118 17.81 -0.90 0.34
CA PHE A 118 18.90 -1.88 0.37
C PHE A 118 20.06 -1.34 1.21
N GLU A 119 20.62 -2.21 2.03
CA GLU A 119 21.84 -1.98 2.80
C GLU A 119 23.01 -2.77 2.19
N ASP A 120 24.24 -2.39 2.51
CA ASP A 120 25.44 -3.08 1.98
C ASP A 120 25.41 -4.60 2.22
N GLY A 121 24.87 -5.02 3.36
CA GLY A 121 24.70 -6.44 3.71
C GLY A 121 23.65 -7.19 2.88
N ASP A 122 22.78 -6.49 2.14
CA ASP A 122 21.77 -7.09 1.26
C ASP A 122 22.29 -7.37 -0.15
N LEU A 123 23.39 -6.73 -0.53
CA LEU A 123 23.92 -6.80 -1.89
C LEU A 123 24.32 -8.24 -2.25
N GLY A 124 23.64 -8.80 -3.24
CA GLY A 124 23.90 -10.17 -3.72
C GLY A 124 23.38 -11.28 -2.81
N VAL A 125 22.76 -10.97 -1.66
CA VAL A 125 22.31 -11.94 -0.65
C VAL A 125 20.81 -11.89 -0.44
N ALA A 126 20.21 -10.70 -0.38
CA ALA A 126 18.80 -10.53 -0.09
C ALA A 126 17.97 -10.14 -1.33
N CYS A 127 16.78 -10.73 -1.43
CA CYS A 127 15.80 -10.26 -2.40
C CYS A 127 14.99 -9.11 -1.76
N TYR A 128 14.76 -8.04 -2.51
CA TYR A 128 13.94 -6.92 -2.04
C TYR A 128 12.54 -7.35 -1.57
N HIS A 129 11.98 -8.36 -2.18
CA HIS A 129 10.70 -8.96 -1.74
C HIS A 129 10.71 -9.46 -0.28
N ALA A 130 11.87 -9.68 0.33
CA ALA A 130 11.96 -9.99 1.74
C ALA A 130 11.68 -8.75 2.61
N LYS A 131 12.12 -7.57 2.18
CA LYS A 131 11.88 -6.29 2.88
C LYS A 131 10.43 -5.83 2.72
N THR A 132 9.87 -5.86 1.51
CA THR A 132 8.45 -5.58 1.27
C THR A 132 7.51 -6.55 1.99
N GLY A 133 8.04 -7.71 2.37
CA GLY A 133 7.32 -8.69 3.20
C GLY A 133 6.91 -8.14 4.58
N ALA A 134 7.64 -7.17 5.14
CA ALA A 134 7.25 -6.51 6.38
C ALA A 134 5.97 -5.67 6.19
N VAL A 135 5.86 -4.97 5.05
CA VAL A 135 4.67 -4.20 4.69
C VAL A 135 3.47 -5.12 4.46
N GLU A 136 3.64 -6.26 3.76
CA GLU A 136 2.55 -7.21 3.55
C GLU A 136 2.05 -7.81 4.87
N LEU A 137 2.96 -8.21 5.76
CA LEU A 137 2.60 -8.73 7.07
C LEU A 137 1.87 -7.68 7.92
N TYR A 138 2.36 -6.44 7.90
CA TYR A 138 1.71 -5.31 8.55
C TYR A 138 0.29 -5.08 8.02
N LEU A 139 0.10 -5.01 6.70
CA LEU A 139 -1.21 -4.79 6.08
C LEU A 139 -2.20 -5.93 6.33
N ASN A 140 -1.72 -7.17 6.49
CA ASN A 140 -2.55 -8.29 6.91
C ASN A 140 -3.11 -8.12 8.33
N HIS A 141 -2.36 -7.46 9.22
CA HIS A 141 -2.73 -7.26 10.63
C HIS A 141 -3.27 -5.86 10.91
N LEU A 142 -3.23 -4.95 9.93
CA LEU A 142 -3.80 -3.61 10.06
C LEU A 142 -5.28 -3.65 9.69
N VAL A 143 -6.13 -3.27 10.62
CA VAL A 143 -7.57 -3.05 10.39
C VAL A 143 -7.85 -1.55 10.41
N ASP A 144 -8.74 -1.11 9.54
CA ASP A 144 -9.11 0.28 9.35
C ASP A 144 -10.62 0.40 9.19
N GLY A 145 -11.18 1.44 9.76
CA GLY A 145 -12.59 1.78 9.68
C GLY A 145 -12.90 2.88 8.67
N PRO A 146 -14.17 3.28 8.55
CA PRO A 146 -14.56 4.45 7.76
C PRO A 146 -13.83 5.71 8.25
N GLY A 147 -13.31 6.50 7.30
CA GLY A 147 -12.57 7.73 7.59
C GLY A 147 -11.12 7.52 8.04
N GLU A 148 -10.64 6.30 8.13
CA GLU A 148 -9.23 5.98 8.37
C GLU A 148 -8.58 5.51 7.07
N TYR A 149 -7.40 6.07 6.73
CA TYR A 149 -6.77 5.84 5.44
C TYR A 149 -5.37 5.26 5.57
N VAL A 150 -5.07 4.32 4.69
CA VAL A 150 -3.74 3.73 4.52
C VAL A 150 -3.35 3.90 3.06
N VAL A 151 -2.33 4.68 2.81
CA VAL A 151 -1.85 5.04 1.46
C VAL A 151 -0.51 4.39 1.22
N VAL A 152 -0.43 3.52 0.23
CA VAL A 152 0.80 2.77 -0.07
C VAL A 152 1.38 3.19 -1.42
N ASP A 153 2.60 3.72 -1.39
CA ASP A 153 3.40 3.94 -2.59
C ASP A 153 4.15 2.65 -2.94
N CYS A 154 3.72 2.00 -4.02
CA CYS A 154 4.24 0.70 -4.41
C CYS A 154 5.48 0.82 -5.30
N THR A 155 6.33 -0.23 -5.30
CA THR A 155 7.40 -0.37 -6.29
C THR A 155 6.89 -0.24 -7.71
N ALA A 156 7.78 0.15 -8.62
CA ALA A 156 7.45 0.27 -10.03
C ALA A 156 7.08 -1.09 -10.65
N GLY A 157 6.13 -1.08 -11.58
CA GLY A 157 5.74 -2.27 -12.33
C GLY A 157 4.68 -3.11 -11.65
N ALA A 158 4.85 -4.42 -11.65
CA ALA A 158 3.90 -5.41 -11.17
C ALA A 158 4.46 -6.28 -10.02
N ASP A 159 5.45 -5.79 -9.29
CA ASP A 159 6.15 -6.56 -8.24
C ASP A 159 5.23 -6.95 -7.08
N SER A 160 4.16 -6.20 -6.83
CA SER A 160 3.14 -6.54 -5.82
C SER A 160 2.47 -7.90 -6.06
N PHE A 161 2.56 -8.43 -7.30
CA PHE A 161 2.05 -9.77 -7.64
C PHE A 161 3.01 -10.91 -7.27
N ALA A 162 4.25 -10.60 -6.87
CA ALA A 162 5.16 -11.62 -6.33
C ALA A 162 4.69 -12.20 -4.98
N SER A 163 3.60 -11.67 -4.45
CA SER A 163 2.97 -12.11 -3.19
C SER A 163 1.48 -11.75 -3.19
N GLY A 164 0.81 -11.87 -2.03
CA GLY A 164 -0.59 -11.51 -1.85
C GLY A 164 -0.86 -10.00 -1.68
N LEU A 165 0.18 -9.17 -1.68
CA LEU A 165 0.09 -7.74 -1.37
C LEU A 165 -0.96 -7.00 -2.19
N PHE A 166 -1.06 -7.29 -3.50
CA PHE A 166 -2.02 -6.66 -4.41
C PHE A 166 -3.50 -6.87 -4.01
N THR A 167 -3.78 -7.86 -3.17
CA THR A 167 -5.14 -8.16 -2.67
C THR A 167 -5.48 -7.44 -1.35
N ARG A 168 -4.55 -6.64 -0.84
CA ARG A 168 -4.72 -5.95 0.45
C ARG A 168 -5.31 -4.56 0.32
N PHE A 169 -5.63 -4.11 -0.88
CA PHE A 169 -6.13 -2.77 -1.16
C PHE A 169 -7.60 -2.77 -1.54
N ASP A 170 -8.35 -1.79 -1.05
CA ASP A 170 -9.73 -1.54 -1.48
C ASP A 170 -9.77 -0.93 -2.87
N LEU A 171 -8.74 -0.13 -3.20
CA LEU A 171 -8.55 0.49 -4.51
C LEU A 171 -7.06 0.53 -4.85
N THR A 172 -6.71 0.15 -6.07
CA THR A 172 -5.37 0.36 -6.62
C THR A 172 -5.43 1.38 -7.75
N ILE A 173 -4.71 2.48 -7.57
CA ILE A 173 -4.53 3.52 -8.59
C ILE A 173 -3.34 3.16 -9.46
N LEU A 174 -3.59 2.98 -10.75
CA LEU A 174 -2.54 2.84 -11.75
C LEU A 174 -2.23 4.22 -12.34
N VAL A 175 -1.08 4.78 -11.96
CA VAL A 175 -0.62 6.08 -12.45
C VAL A 175 0.08 5.89 -13.79
N ALA A 176 -0.45 6.48 -14.85
CA ALA A 176 0.06 6.34 -16.20
C ALA A 176 0.28 7.67 -16.91
N GLU A 177 1.45 7.82 -17.51
CA GLU A 177 1.69 8.85 -18.52
C GLU A 177 0.97 8.46 -19.83
N PRO A 178 0.59 9.44 -20.69
CA PRO A 178 -0.06 9.17 -21.98
C PRO A 178 0.93 8.62 -23.02
N THR A 179 1.53 7.48 -22.70
CA THR A 179 2.49 6.75 -23.55
C THR A 179 2.16 5.25 -23.54
N ARG A 180 2.54 4.55 -24.61
CA ARG A 180 2.36 3.07 -24.68
C ARG A 180 2.98 2.35 -23.49
N LYS A 181 4.19 2.78 -23.08
CA LYS A 181 4.91 2.21 -21.91
C LYS A 181 4.23 2.60 -20.60
N GLY A 182 3.64 3.80 -20.50
CA GLY A 182 2.91 4.22 -19.31
C GLY A 182 1.69 3.34 -19.06
N VAL A 183 0.90 3.06 -20.10
CA VAL A 183 -0.34 2.26 -19.98
C VAL A 183 -0.06 0.76 -19.92
N SER A 184 1.11 0.28 -20.34
CA SER A 184 1.41 -1.17 -20.33
C SER A 184 1.33 -1.80 -18.93
N VAL A 185 1.73 -1.08 -17.89
CA VAL A 185 1.64 -1.56 -16.50
C VAL A 185 0.18 -1.74 -16.07
N TYR A 186 -0.71 -0.81 -16.47
CA TYR A 186 -2.14 -0.97 -16.22
C TYR A 186 -2.68 -2.27 -16.83
N LYS A 187 -2.32 -2.58 -18.08
CA LYS A 187 -2.73 -3.82 -18.75
C LYS A 187 -2.17 -5.08 -18.06
N GLN A 188 -0.93 -5.01 -17.56
CA GLN A 188 -0.35 -6.10 -16.78
C GLN A 188 -1.14 -6.33 -15.49
N TRP A 189 -1.47 -5.26 -14.76
CA TRP A 189 -2.27 -5.35 -13.56
C TRP A 189 -3.64 -5.96 -13.83
N GLN A 190 -4.34 -5.52 -14.88
CA GLN A 190 -5.61 -6.12 -15.29
C GLN A 190 -5.47 -7.64 -15.55
N ALA A 191 -4.43 -8.03 -16.30
CA ALA A 191 -4.22 -9.43 -16.62
C ALA A 191 -3.89 -10.29 -15.39
N TYR A 192 -3.03 -9.79 -14.49
CA TYR A 192 -2.60 -10.56 -13.32
C TYR A 192 -3.63 -10.58 -12.20
N SER A 193 -4.44 -9.53 -12.07
CA SER A 193 -5.52 -9.48 -11.08
C SER A 193 -6.81 -10.17 -11.55
N ALA A 194 -6.86 -10.64 -12.79
CA ALA A 194 -8.02 -11.36 -13.31
C ALA A 194 -8.39 -12.54 -12.41
N GLY A 195 -9.65 -12.61 -11.99
CA GLY A 195 -10.14 -13.64 -11.07
C GLY A 195 -9.96 -13.34 -9.58
N PHE A 196 -9.28 -12.24 -9.22
CA PHE A 196 -9.14 -11.82 -7.82
C PHE A 196 -10.05 -10.63 -7.46
N ASP A 197 -10.83 -10.10 -8.41
CA ASP A 197 -11.80 -9.01 -8.21
C ASP A 197 -11.18 -7.77 -7.52
N VAL A 198 -9.97 -7.47 -7.85
CA VAL A 198 -9.24 -6.30 -7.34
C VAL A 198 -9.74 -5.08 -8.09
N LEU A 199 -10.14 -4.04 -7.37
CA LEU A 199 -10.56 -2.79 -7.99
C LEU A 199 -9.36 -1.99 -8.46
N LEU A 200 -9.27 -1.78 -9.76
CA LEU A 200 -8.23 -0.98 -10.40
C LEU A 200 -8.84 0.29 -10.99
N ALA A 201 -8.20 1.42 -10.77
CA ALA A 201 -8.54 2.67 -11.44
C ALA A 201 -7.32 3.27 -12.13
N LEU A 202 -7.50 3.82 -13.30
CA LEU A 202 -6.45 4.53 -14.03
C LEU A 202 -6.49 6.01 -13.69
N VAL A 203 -5.34 6.57 -13.34
CA VAL A 203 -5.15 8.02 -13.22
C VAL A 203 -4.09 8.46 -14.22
N GLY A 204 -4.47 9.37 -15.12
CA GLY A 204 -3.56 10.00 -16.05
C GLY A 204 -2.65 11.00 -15.33
N ASN A 205 -1.34 10.94 -15.57
CA ASN A 205 -0.39 11.93 -15.06
C ASN A 205 0.39 12.56 -16.23
N LYS A 206 0.82 13.80 -16.06
CA LYS A 206 1.55 14.58 -17.07
C LYS A 206 0.71 14.76 -18.35
N VAL A 207 -0.60 14.83 -18.23
CA VAL A 207 -1.52 15.07 -19.33
C VAL A 207 -1.41 16.53 -19.76
N GLN A 208 -1.17 16.78 -21.04
CA GLN A 208 -0.96 18.12 -21.58
C GLN A 208 -2.07 18.56 -22.55
N SER A 209 -2.84 17.61 -23.06
CA SER A 209 -3.83 17.90 -24.11
C SER A 209 -5.03 16.95 -24.07
N PRO A 210 -6.15 17.32 -24.70
CA PRO A 210 -7.26 16.40 -24.91
C PRO A 210 -6.89 15.13 -25.69
N GLN A 211 -5.88 15.21 -26.56
CA GLN A 211 -5.36 14.06 -27.31
C GLN A 211 -4.69 13.05 -26.39
N ASP A 212 -4.01 13.50 -25.33
CA ASP A 212 -3.42 12.62 -24.33
C ASP A 212 -4.50 11.81 -23.59
N LEU A 213 -5.61 12.46 -23.24
CA LEU A 213 -6.76 11.77 -22.62
C LEU A 213 -7.40 10.77 -23.58
N ALA A 214 -7.59 11.15 -24.84
CA ALA A 214 -8.10 10.26 -25.88
C ALA A 214 -7.18 9.03 -26.05
N PHE A 215 -5.86 9.24 -26.00
CA PHE A 215 -4.88 8.17 -26.04
C PHE A 215 -5.00 7.23 -24.82
N LEU A 216 -5.08 7.78 -23.60
CA LEU A 216 -5.24 6.97 -22.38
C LEU A 216 -6.50 6.12 -22.45
N ARG A 217 -7.65 6.71 -22.81
CA ARG A 217 -8.93 6.00 -23.00
C ARG A 217 -8.81 4.85 -24.00
N ALA A 218 -8.27 5.15 -25.18
CA ALA A 218 -8.12 4.17 -26.25
C ALA A 218 -7.18 3.03 -25.86
N GLN A 219 -6.09 3.32 -25.16
CA GLN A 219 -5.12 2.30 -24.76
C GLN A 219 -5.57 1.47 -23.57
N ALA A 220 -6.26 2.06 -22.59
CA ALA A 220 -6.74 1.37 -21.41
C ALA A 220 -8.07 0.65 -21.62
N GLY A 221 -8.85 1.07 -22.60
CA GLY A 221 -10.21 0.56 -22.86
C GLY A 221 -11.26 1.06 -21.86
N LEU A 222 -10.95 2.11 -21.10
CA LEU A 222 -11.86 2.71 -20.12
C LEU A 222 -11.54 4.21 -19.93
N GLU A 223 -12.46 4.91 -19.26
CA GLU A 223 -12.26 6.29 -18.85
C GLU A 223 -11.33 6.35 -17.63
N PRO A 224 -10.25 7.15 -17.66
CA PRO A 224 -9.48 7.44 -16.45
C PRO A 224 -10.37 8.02 -15.34
N LEU A 225 -10.20 7.55 -14.11
CA LEU A 225 -10.90 8.06 -12.93
C LEU A 225 -10.64 9.57 -12.74
N ALA A 226 -9.42 9.97 -12.96
CA ALA A 226 -8.96 11.35 -12.90
C ALA A 226 -7.69 11.51 -13.76
N TRP A 227 -7.24 12.75 -13.89
CA TRP A 227 -5.95 13.04 -14.49
C TRP A 227 -5.33 14.29 -13.87
N ILE A 228 -4.02 14.38 -13.91
CA ILE A 228 -3.25 15.54 -13.48
C ILE A 228 -2.35 15.97 -14.63
N GLY A 229 -2.39 17.27 -14.91
CA GLY A 229 -1.56 17.90 -15.93
C GLY A 229 -0.27 18.47 -15.34
N HIS A 230 0.15 19.58 -15.90
CA HIS A 230 1.24 20.37 -15.34
C HIS A 230 0.74 21.19 -14.14
N GLU A 231 1.23 20.84 -12.96
CA GLU A 231 0.93 21.54 -11.71
C GLU A 231 2.18 22.30 -11.26
N PRO A 232 2.21 23.64 -11.32
CA PRO A 232 3.35 24.44 -10.87
C PRO A 232 3.70 24.19 -9.39
N ALA A 233 2.68 23.96 -8.54
CA ALA A 233 2.84 23.65 -7.13
C ALA A 233 3.57 22.30 -6.94
N VAL A 234 3.23 21.27 -7.71
CA VAL A 234 3.92 19.97 -7.69
C VAL A 234 5.39 20.13 -8.11
N ARG A 235 5.64 20.92 -9.16
CA ARG A 235 7.01 21.21 -9.58
C ARG A 235 7.81 21.95 -8.50
N ALA A 236 7.17 22.83 -7.74
CA ALA A 236 7.80 23.50 -6.61
C ALA A 236 8.20 22.48 -5.52
N LEU A 237 7.30 21.57 -5.18
CA LEU A 237 7.56 20.46 -4.24
C LEU A 237 8.76 19.60 -4.70
N GLU A 238 8.76 19.15 -5.95
CA GLU A 238 9.87 18.35 -6.53
C GLU A 238 11.21 19.08 -6.56
N GLN A 239 11.20 20.40 -6.47
CA GLN A 239 12.41 21.25 -6.39
C GLN A 239 12.77 21.62 -4.94
N GLY A 240 12.14 21.03 -3.93
CA GLY A 240 12.37 21.32 -2.51
C GLY A 240 11.92 22.72 -2.08
N ARG A 241 11.02 23.37 -2.83
CA ARG A 241 10.43 24.66 -2.46
C ARG A 241 9.21 24.44 -1.55
N PRO A 242 8.86 25.44 -0.70
CA PRO A 242 7.65 25.37 0.11
C PRO A 242 6.42 25.03 -0.74
N PHE A 243 5.60 24.10 -0.25
CA PHE A 243 4.39 23.61 -0.89
C PHE A 243 3.28 23.50 0.15
N SER A 244 2.09 23.94 -0.23
CA SER A 244 0.84 23.62 0.45
C SER A 244 -0.09 22.87 -0.50
N ILE A 245 -0.87 21.95 0.04
CA ILE A 245 -1.88 21.22 -0.76
C ILE A 245 -2.94 22.18 -1.33
N ASP A 246 -3.14 23.33 -0.69
CA ASP A 246 -4.05 24.39 -1.14
C ASP A 246 -3.53 25.16 -2.36
N ASP A 247 -2.24 25.02 -2.70
CA ASP A 247 -1.64 25.63 -3.89
C ASP A 247 -1.95 24.85 -5.18
N LEU A 248 -2.59 23.68 -5.07
CA LEU A 248 -3.01 22.94 -6.25
C LEU A 248 -4.07 23.70 -7.03
N SER A 249 -4.03 23.54 -8.37
CA SER A 249 -5.10 24.03 -9.21
C SER A 249 -6.45 23.42 -8.79
N PRO A 250 -7.58 24.07 -9.10
CA PRO A 250 -8.90 23.49 -8.87
C PRO A 250 -9.07 22.11 -9.53
N HIS A 251 -8.41 21.89 -10.67
CA HIS A 251 -8.42 20.61 -11.36
C HIS A 251 -7.62 19.55 -10.60
N GLY A 252 -6.42 19.86 -10.14
CA GLY A 252 -5.60 18.95 -9.32
C GLY A 252 -6.30 18.56 -8.02
N ALA A 253 -6.90 19.54 -7.32
CA ALA A 253 -7.71 19.27 -6.13
C ALA A 253 -8.94 18.39 -6.43
N ALA A 254 -9.64 18.62 -7.55
CA ALA A 254 -10.76 17.79 -7.98
C ALA A 254 -10.35 16.36 -8.33
N ALA A 255 -9.14 16.15 -8.87
CA ALA A 255 -8.60 14.82 -9.14
C ALA A 255 -8.39 14.02 -7.84
N LEU A 256 -7.83 14.65 -6.80
CA LEU A 256 -7.66 14.00 -5.49
C LEU A 256 -9.02 13.71 -4.83
N ALA A 257 -9.98 14.63 -4.95
CA ALA A 257 -11.34 14.42 -4.47
C ALA A 257 -12.04 13.25 -5.16
N ALA A 258 -11.85 13.07 -6.47
CA ALA A 258 -12.38 11.95 -7.23
C ALA A 258 -11.79 10.61 -6.75
N ILE A 259 -10.48 10.56 -6.47
CA ILE A 259 -9.82 9.37 -5.91
C ILE A 259 -10.41 9.03 -4.54
N GLN A 260 -10.55 10.02 -3.64
CA GLN A 260 -11.16 9.81 -2.32
C GLN A 260 -12.60 9.31 -2.45
N SER A 261 -13.41 9.97 -3.27
CA SER A 261 -14.81 9.58 -3.48
C SER A 261 -14.96 8.15 -4.01
N GLN A 262 -14.10 7.74 -4.94
CA GLN A 262 -14.09 6.36 -5.43
C GLN A 262 -13.70 5.37 -4.34
N LEU A 263 -12.69 5.69 -3.54
CA LEU A 263 -12.24 4.85 -2.43
C LEU A 263 -13.35 4.70 -1.38
N ASP A 264 -13.96 5.81 -0.95
CA ASP A 264 -15.01 5.83 0.07
C ASP A 264 -16.31 5.12 -0.40
N ALA A 265 -16.57 5.13 -1.71
CA ALA A 265 -17.70 4.41 -2.31
C ALA A 265 -17.45 2.89 -2.46
N THR A 266 -16.27 2.40 -2.12
CA THR A 266 -15.90 0.98 -2.29
C THR A 266 -16.01 0.24 -0.95
N PRO A 267 -17.11 -0.48 -0.70
CA PRO A 267 -17.25 -1.27 0.53
C PRO A 267 -16.28 -2.45 0.49
N ARG A 268 -15.60 -2.71 1.61
CA ARG A 268 -14.75 -3.89 1.73
C ARG A 268 -15.60 -5.14 1.98
N ASP A 269 -15.49 -6.15 1.12
CA ASP A 269 -15.94 -7.51 1.41
C ASP A 269 -14.94 -8.18 2.36
N TRP A 270 -15.25 -8.15 3.65
CA TRP A 270 -14.38 -8.67 4.69
C TRP A 270 -14.17 -10.19 4.60
N THR A 271 -15.20 -10.93 4.20
CA THR A 271 -15.11 -12.38 4.03
C THR A 271 -14.11 -12.72 2.96
N ARG A 272 -14.21 -12.06 1.83
CA ARG A 272 -13.29 -12.21 0.73
C ARG A 272 -11.88 -11.70 1.05
N TYR A 273 -11.78 -10.53 1.67
CA TYR A 273 -10.51 -9.97 2.14
C TYR A 273 -9.74 -10.96 3.02
N THR A 274 -10.44 -11.62 3.95
CA THR A 274 -9.87 -12.66 4.82
C THR A 274 -9.52 -13.93 4.05
N SER A 275 -10.41 -14.38 3.16
CA SER A 275 -10.19 -15.60 2.38
C SER A 275 -9.00 -15.50 1.44
N LEU A 276 -8.79 -14.33 0.81
CA LEU A 276 -7.62 -14.08 -0.04
C LEU A 276 -6.31 -14.10 0.76
N ALA A 277 -6.29 -13.52 1.99
CA ALA A 277 -5.12 -13.65 2.87
C ALA A 277 -4.77 -15.12 3.14
N ALA A 278 -5.77 -15.92 3.50
CA ALA A 278 -5.60 -17.34 3.75
C ALA A 278 -5.16 -18.11 2.48
N GLU A 279 -5.70 -17.74 1.31
CA GLU A 279 -5.31 -18.37 0.04
C GLU A 279 -3.84 -18.09 -0.29
N PHE A 280 -3.40 -16.84 -0.25
CA PHE A 280 -2.00 -16.50 -0.54
C PHE A 280 -1.05 -17.05 0.50
N HIS A 281 -1.47 -17.16 1.76
CA HIS A 281 -0.69 -17.85 2.77
C HIS A 281 -0.53 -19.35 2.46
N ARG A 282 -1.60 -20.07 2.08
CA ARG A 282 -1.52 -21.47 1.65
C ARG A 282 -0.59 -21.65 0.44
N ARG A 283 -0.65 -20.76 -0.54
CA ARG A 283 0.24 -20.79 -1.71
C ARG A 283 1.70 -20.65 -1.29
N ASN A 284 2.03 -19.69 -0.44
CA ASN A 284 3.40 -19.49 0.07
C ASN A 284 3.85 -20.66 0.93
N ALA A 285 3.02 -21.14 1.86
CA ALA A 285 3.32 -22.27 2.73
C ALA A 285 3.70 -23.51 1.89
N ARG A 286 2.86 -23.87 0.92
CA ARG A 286 3.06 -25.06 0.10
C ARG A 286 4.20 -24.96 -0.91
N SER A 287 4.55 -23.75 -1.37
CA SER A 287 5.57 -23.57 -2.39
C SER A 287 7.01 -23.59 -1.85
N TRP A 288 7.22 -23.08 -0.62
CA TRP A 288 8.57 -22.96 -0.06
C TRP A 288 8.63 -22.71 1.46
N ALA A 289 7.59 -22.07 2.04
CA ALA A 289 7.74 -21.51 3.37
C ALA A 289 7.66 -22.58 4.47
N SER A 290 6.82 -23.61 4.31
CA SER A 290 6.74 -24.75 5.26
C SER A 290 8.04 -25.54 5.28
N ASP A 291 8.65 -25.83 4.14
CA ASP A 291 9.93 -26.51 4.08
C ASP A 291 11.03 -25.72 4.78
N ARG A 292 11.06 -24.40 4.54
CA ARG A 292 12.03 -23.50 5.20
C ARG A 292 11.83 -23.40 6.72
N ALA A 293 10.57 -23.43 7.17
CA ALA A 293 10.23 -23.34 8.59
C ALA A 293 10.40 -24.69 9.33
N GLY A 294 10.40 -25.81 8.63
CA GLY A 294 10.40 -27.14 9.19
C GLY A 294 9.05 -27.55 9.82
N GLU A 295 7.97 -26.83 9.50
CA GLU A 295 6.62 -27.10 9.97
C GLU A 295 5.56 -26.69 8.95
N ASP A 296 4.36 -27.27 9.01
CA ASP A 296 3.24 -26.94 8.11
C ASP A 296 2.64 -25.56 8.49
N LEU A 297 3.04 -24.52 7.77
CA LEU A 297 2.55 -23.17 8.01
C LEU A 297 1.08 -22.99 7.60
N THR A 298 0.46 -23.91 6.86
CA THR A 298 -0.99 -23.82 6.58
C THR A 298 -1.83 -23.93 7.86
N ALA A 299 -1.29 -24.53 8.92
CA ALA A 299 -1.90 -24.61 10.25
C ALA A 299 -2.06 -23.24 10.95
N GLN A 300 -1.31 -22.21 10.51
CA GLN A 300 -1.43 -20.84 11.03
C GLN A 300 -2.78 -20.19 10.66
N ILE A 301 -3.47 -20.68 9.63
CA ILE A 301 -4.78 -20.16 9.23
C ILE A 301 -5.84 -20.56 10.26
N ASP A 302 -6.53 -19.57 10.81
CA ASP A 302 -7.65 -19.81 11.70
C ASP A 302 -8.95 -19.86 10.87
N PRO A 303 -9.57 -21.06 10.69
CA PRO A 303 -10.77 -21.21 9.85
C PRO A 303 -12.02 -20.54 10.44
N ASP A 304 -12.01 -20.27 11.75
CA ASP A 304 -13.13 -19.68 12.48
C ASP A 304 -12.93 -18.18 12.73
N PHE A 305 -11.91 -17.57 12.12
CA PHE A 305 -11.62 -16.15 12.25
C PHE A 305 -11.82 -15.44 10.91
N THR A 306 -12.66 -14.41 10.94
CA THR A 306 -12.87 -13.50 9.80
C THR A 306 -12.72 -12.06 10.28
N LEU A 307 -11.93 -11.28 9.58
CA LEU A 307 -11.89 -9.84 9.79
C LEU A 307 -13.26 -9.24 9.45
N GLY A 308 -13.69 -8.24 10.20
CA GLY A 308 -14.97 -7.61 10.01
C GLY A 308 -15.15 -6.35 10.87
N PRO A 309 -16.30 -5.66 10.76
CA PRO A 309 -16.55 -4.44 11.51
C PRO A 309 -16.42 -4.62 13.03
N ASP A 310 -16.87 -5.75 13.56
CA ASP A 310 -16.79 -6.05 15.00
C ASP A 310 -15.33 -6.20 15.46
N VAL A 311 -14.50 -6.85 14.63
CA VAL A 311 -13.07 -6.99 14.89
C VAL A 311 -12.35 -5.64 14.82
N VAL A 312 -12.74 -4.78 13.86
CA VAL A 312 -12.23 -3.40 13.75
C VAL A 312 -12.61 -2.59 14.99
N ALA A 313 -13.85 -2.72 15.46
CA ALA A 313 -14.30 -2.01 16.66
C ALA A 313 -13.61 -2.49 17.94
N ALA A 314 -13.22 -3.77 18.02
CA ALA A 314 -12.50 -4.35 19.16
C ALA A 314 -10.99 -4.08 19.14
N ALA A 315 -10.42 -3.64 18.02
CA ALA A 315 -9.00 -3.34 17.85
C ALA A 315 -8.62 -1.89 18.28
N VAL A 316 -9.24 -1.43 19.37
CA VAL A 316 -9.01 -0.08 19.95
C VAL A 316 -7.96 -0.15 21.06
#